data_06d26f2229e7980f677a0a28fa26eaa7
#
_entry.id   06d26f2229e7980f677a0a28fa26eaa7
#
_cell.length_a   1.000
_cell.length_b   1.000
_cell.length_c   1.000
_cell.angle_alpha   90.00
_cell.angle_beta   90.00
_cell.angle_gamma   90.00
#
_symmetry.space_group_name_H-M   'P 1'
#
loop_
_entity.id
_entity.type
_entity.pdbx_description
1 polymer ?
#
loop_
_entity_poly.entity_id
_entity_poly.type
_entity_poly.pdbx_seq_one_letter_code
_entity_poly.pdbx_strand_id
1 'polypeptide(L)'
;MSKRMKRVNELLRRELSEQLRQRYRDTAAAVTICEVDPSPDLRNASIYYSVLGDASALHHAAQLFREISKDLRRQVARRVTLKYFPAFEFIHDPSMERGSHIVDLLDSMEATEDS
;
A
#
# COMPACT_ATOMS: atom_id res chain seq x y z
N MET A 1 10.71 11.20 10.76
CA MET A 1 9.65 10.33 11.31
C MET A 1 10.19 9.57 12.50
N SER A 2 9.41 9.46 13.55
CA SER A 2 9.83 8.75 14.74
C SER A 2 9.79 7.24 14.54
N LYS A 3 10.50 6.50 15.39
CA LYS A 3 10.47 5.04 15.36
C LYS A 3 9.04 4.52 15.55
N ARG A 4 8.29 5.20 16.42
CA ARG A 4 6.92 4.82 16.71
C ARG A 4 6.05 4.90 15.44
N MET A 5 6.19 5.98 14.70
CA MET A 5 5.43 6.16 13.46
C MET A 5 5.82 5.13 12.43
N LYS A 6 7.10 4.81 12.32
CA LYS A 6 7.55 3.77 11.40
C LYS A 6 6.94 2.42 11.73
N ARG A 7 6.86 2.10 13.01
CA ARG A 7 6.24 0.84 13.45
C ARG A 7 4.76 0.80 13.11
N VAL A 8 4.06 1.91 13.36
CA VAL A 8 2.64 1.99 13.06
C VAL A 8 2.41 1.83 11.57
N ASN A 9 3.19 2.53 10.75
CA ASN A 9 3.06 2.44 9.30
C ASN A 9 3.29 1.03 8.80
N GLU A 10 4.32 0.39 9.30
CA GLU A 10 4.63 -0.98 8.90
C GLU A 10 3.55 -1.94 9.35
N LEU A 11 3.03 -1.75 10.55
CA LEU A 11 1.95 -2.59 11.06
C LEU A 11 0.69 -2.43 10.20
N LEU A 12 0.34 -1.20 9.86
CA LEU A 12 -0.80 -0.94 8.98
C LEU A 12 -0.59 -1.58 7.61
N ARG A 13 0.60 -1.44 7.06
CA ARG A 13 0.90 -2.03 5.75
C ARG A 13 0.73 -3.54 5.77
N ARG A 14 1.24 -4.18 6.81
CA ARG A 14 1.15 -5.63 6.94
C ARG A 14 -0.28 -6.09 7.10
N GLU A 15 -1.05 -5.40 7.94
CA GLU A 15 -2.45 -5.78 8.14
C GLU A 15 -3.28 -5.56 6.89
N LEU A 16 -3.05 -4.45 6.19
CA LEU A 16 -3.73 -4.21 4.93
C LEU A 16 -3.45 -5.32 3.92
N SER A 17 -2.17 -5.67 3.78
CA SER A 17 -1.76 -6.74 2.87
C SER A 17 -2.41 -8.07 3.25
N GLU A 18 -2.43 -8.35 4.55
CA GLU A 18 -3.00 -9.59 5.04
C GLU A 18 -4.51 -9.66 4.81
N GLN A 19 -5.22 -8.57 5.07
CA GLN A 19 -6.66 -8.53 4.86
C GLN A 19 -7.01 -8.66 3.37
N LEU A 20 -6.23 -8.02 2.51
CA LEU A 20 -6.44 -8.17 1.07
C LEU A 20 -6.23 -9.62 0.66
N ARG A 21 -5.18 -10.26 1.16
CA ARG A 21 -4.88 -11.64 0.82
C ARG A 21 -5.96 -12.59 1.32
N GLN A 22 -6.47 -12.37 2.52
CA GLN A 22 -7.43 -13.28 3.12
C GLN A 22 -8.84 -13.10 2.57
N ARG A 23 -9.26 -11.85 2.38
CA ARG A 23 -10.66 -11.56 2.05
C ARG A 23 -10.92 -11.32 0.58
N TYR A 24 -9.90 -10.84 -0.13
CA TYR A 24 -10.07 -10.42 -1.53
C TYR A 24 -9.00 -11.07 -2.41
N ARG A 25 -8.62 -12.30 -2.08
CA ARG A 25 -7.53 -13.00 -2.72
C ARG A 25 -7.57 -12.93 -4.24
N ASP A 26 -8.71 -13.28 -4.82
CA ASP A 26 -8.81 -13.36 -6.27
C ASP A 26 -8.88 -11.98 -6.92
N THR A 27 -9.66 -11.08 -6.31
CA THR A 27 -9.87 -9.76 -6.91
C THR A 27 -8.68 -8.84 -6.69
N ALA A 28 -7.90 -9.07 -5.65
CA ALA A 28 -6.74 -8.23 -5.35
C ALA A 28 -5.41 -8.95 -5.60
N ALA A 29 -5.41 -10.02 -6.35
CA ALA A 29 -4.20 -10.83 -6.56
C ALA A 29 -3.07 -10.05 -7.20
N ALA A 30 -3.40 -9.08 -8.06
CA ALA A 30 -2.39 -8.29 -8.76
C ALA A 30 -1.94 -7.05 -7.98
N VAL A 31 -2.50 -6.83 -6.79
CA VAL A 31 -2.26 -5.61 -6.01
C VAL A 31 -1.25 -5.87 -4.92
N THR A 32 -0.31 -4.95 -4.76
CA THR A 32 0.65 -4.97 -3.66
C THR A 32 0.58 -3.63 -2.92
N ILE A 33 0.42 -3.70 -1.60
CA ILE A 33 0.50 -2.50 -0.78
C ILE A 33 1.97 -2.19 -0.56
N CYS A 34 2.40 -1.04 -1.04
CA CYS A 34 3.81 -0.66 -1.03
C CYS A 34 4.20 0.12 0.20
N GLU A 35 3.35 1.07 0.57
CA GLU A 35 3.69 1.99 1.63
C GLU A 35 2.44 2.58 2.25
N VAL A 36 2.50 2.89 3.54
CA VAL A 36 1.46 3.62 4.25
C VAL A 36 2.08 4.90 4.78
N ASP A 37 1.48 6.03 4.44
CA ASP A 37 2.01 7.34 4.82
C ASP A 37 0.90 8.16 5.49
N PRO A 38 0.92 8.29 6.82
CA PRO A 38 -0.13 9.04 7.50
C PRO A 38 0.11 10.54 7.38
N SER A 39 -0.98 11.30 7.40
CA SER A 39 -0.88 12.74 7.46
C SER A 39 -0.38 13.18 8.83
N PRO A 40 0.18 14.40 8.93
CA PRO A 40 0.73 14.87 10.22
C PRO A 40 -0.29 14.87 11.36
N ASP A 41 -1.57 15.10 11.06
CA ASP A 41 -2.61 15.10 12.08
C ASP A 41 -3.21 13.71 12.33
N LEU A 42 -2.73 12.70 11.64
CA LEU A 42 -3.17 11.30 11.75
C LEU A 42 -4.64 11.08 11.39
N ARG A 43 -5.25 12.04 10.71
CA ARG A 43 -6.64 11.88 10.28
C ARG A 43 -6.77 11.07 9.01
N ASN A 44 -5.73 11.09 8.19
CA ASN A 44 -5.72 10.39 6.91
C ASN A 44 -4.42 9.61 6.77
N ALA A 45 -4.48 8.56 5.99
CA ALA A 45 -3.28 7.81 5.63
C ALA A 45 -3.35 7.52 4.15
N SER A 46 -2.29 7.85 3.44
CA SER A 46 -2.16 7.53 2.02
C SER A 46 -1.63 6.11 1.92
N ILE A 47 -2.37 5.27 1.22
CA ILE A 47 -2.02 3.87 1.02
C ILE A 47 -1.57 3.71 -0.42
N TYR A 48 -0.26 3.56 -0.61
CA TYR A 48 0.31 3.45 -1.96
C TYR A 48 0.32 1.99 -2.38
N TYR A 49 -0.18 1.73 -3.55
CA TYR A 49 -0.22 0.36 -4.08
C TYR A 49 0.29 0.31 -5.51
N SER A 50 0.81 -0.84 -5.88
CA SER A 50 1.18 -1.13 -7.26
C SER A 50 0.28 -2.23 -7.78
N VAL A 51 0.17 -2.30 -9.11
CA VAL A 51 -0.68 -3.28 -9.77
C VAL A 51 0.14 -3.97 -10.85
N LEU A 52 0.15 -5.29 -10.80
CA LEU A 52 0.79 -6.08 -11.84
C LEU A 52 -0.20 -6.28 -12.97
N GLY A 53 0.15 -5.82 -14.17
CA GLY A 53 -0.72 -5.97 -15.31
C GLY A 53 -0.82 -4.70 -16.11
N ASP A 54 -1.85 -4.63 -16.95
CA ASP A 54 -2.05 -3.53 -17.89
C ASP A 54 -3.01 -2.48 -17.33
N ALA A 55 -3.44 -1.57 -18.20
CA ALA A 55 -4.36 -0.49 -17.80
C ALA A 55 -5.68 -1.04 -17.29
N SER A 56 -6.11 -2.17 -17.83
CA SER A 56 -7.35 -2.81 -17.37
C SER A 56 -7.20 -3.28 -15.93
N ALA A 57 -6.07 -3.89 -15.60
CA ALA A 57 -5.80 -4.34 -14.23
C ALA A 57 -5.78 -3.16 -13.27
N LEU A 58 -5.17 -2.06 -13.68
CA LEU A 58 -5.12 -0.85 -12.86
C LEU A 58 -6.52 -0.28 -12.63
N HIS A 59 -7.34 -0.25 -13.67
CA HIS A 59 -8.71 0.23 -13.55
C HIS A 59 -9.51 -0.62 -12.59
N HIS A 60 -9.37 -1.94 -12.68
CA HIS A 60 -10.06 -2.86 -11.79
C HIS A 60 -9.62 -2.66 -10.34
N ALA A 61 -8.33 -2.44 -10.12
CA ALA A 61 -7.82 -2.22 -8.76
C ALA A 61 -8.38 -0.94 -8.16
N ALA A 62 -8.42 0.14 -8.94
CA ALA A 62 -8.97 1.41 -8.46
C ALA A 62 -10.44 1.26 -8.10
N GLN A 63 -11.19 0.55 -8.91
CA GLN A 63 -12.59 0.31 -8.65
C GLN A 63 -12.79 -0.56 -7.42
N LEU A 64 -11.98 -1.60 -7.28
CA LEU A 64 -12.01 -2.47 -6.12
C LEU A 64 -11.84 -1.67 -4.83
N PHE A 65 -10.83 -0.81 -4.77
CA PHE A 65 -10.58 -0.03 -3.55
C PHE A 65 -11.73 0.93 -3.25
N ARG A 66 -12.38 1.49 -4.26
CA ARG A 66 -13.56 2.32 -4.02
C ARG A 66 -14.67 1.51 -3.36
N GLU A 67 -14.80 0.25 -3.72
CA GLU A 67 -15.85 -0.61 -3.18
C GLU A 67 -15.54 -1.13 -1.79
N ILE A 68 -14.29 -1.48 -1.53
CA ILE A 68 -13.94 -2.18 -0.30
C ILE A 68 -13.25 -1.31 0.75
N SER A 69 -12.94 -0.05 0.45
CA SER A 69 -12.11 0.74 1.36
C SER A 69 -12.68 0.85 2.76
N LYS A 70 -13.99 1.05 2.89
CA LYS A 70 -14.62 1.16 4.20
C LYS A 70 -14.57 -0.14 4.97
N ASP A 71 -14.87 -1.24 4.29
CA ASP A 71 -14.81 -2.55 4.93
C ASP A 71 -13.39 -2.90 5.31
N LEU A 72 -12.46 -2.65 4.41
CA LEU A 72 -11.05 -2.95 4.64
C LEU A 72 -10.53 -2.16 5.86
N ARG A 73 -10.88 -0.87 5.93
CA ARG A 73 -10.49 -0.05 7.08
C ARG A 73 -11.07 -0.62 8.37
N ARG A 74 -12.31 -1.03 8.35
CA ARG A 74 -12.96 -1.62 9.52
C ARG A 74 -12.25 -2.88 9.98
N GLN A 75 -11.87 -3.74 9.04
CA GLN A 75 -11.19 -4.97 9.37
C GLN A 75 -9.78 -4.71 9.94
N VAL A 76 -9.05 -3.76 9.36
CA VAL A 76 -7.74 -3.41 9.88
C VAL A 76 -7.86 -2.78 11.26
N ALA A 77 -8.88 -1.95 11.46
CA ALA A 77 -9.10 -1.29 12.76
C ALA A 77 -9.37 -2.30 13.88
N ARG A 78 -9.90 -3.46 13.55
CA ARG A 78 -10.10 -4.51 14.55
C ARG A 78 -8.81 -5.17 14.98
N ARG A 79 -7.78 -5.10 14.14
CA ARG A 79 -6.52 -5.80 14.37
C ARG A 79 -5.42 -4.89 14.89
N VAL A 80 -5.55 -3.59 14.66
CA VAL A 80 -4.53 -2.61 15.05
C VAL A 80 -5.16 -1.59 15.97
N THR A 81 -4.61 -1.50 17.19
CA THR A 81 -5.14 -0.57 18.18
C THR A 81 -4.42 0.77 18.04
N LEU A 82 -5.18 1.79 17.67
CA LEU A 82 -4.69 3.15 17.58
C LEU A 82 -5.68 4.06 18.27
N LYS A 83 -5.16 5.12 18.90
CA LYS A 83 -6.03 6.08 19.58
C LYS A 83 -6.99 6.73 18.60
N TYR A 84 -6.46 7.14 17.44
CA TYR A 84 -7.26 7.66 16.34
C TYR A 84 -6.92 6.85 15.11
N PHE A 85 -7.93 6.26 14.49
CA PHE A 85 -7.70 5.44 13.32
C PHE A 85 -7.94 6.27 12.07
N PRO A 86 -6.92 6.44 11.21
CA PRO A 86 -7.03 7.34 10.06
C PRO A 86 -7.98 6.82 9.00
N ALA A 87 -8.53 7.73 8.21
CA ALA A 87 -9.23 7.35 7.00
C ALA A 87 -8.18 6.97 5.96
N PHE A 88 -8.46 5.96 5.14
CA PHE A 88 -7.53 5.49 4.12
C PHE A 88 -7.84 6.14 2.78
N GLU A 89 -6.78 6.57 2.11
CA GLU A 89 -6.86 7.02 0.74
C GLU A 89 -5.92 6.14 -0.08
N PHE A 90 -6.45 5.41 -1.05
CA PHE A 90 -5.67 4.48 -1.85
C PHE A 90 -5.16 5.18 -3.09
N ILE A 91 -3.84 5.15 -3.29
CA ILE A 91 -3.18 5.87 -4.36
C ILE A 91 -2.31 4.90 -5.15
N HIS A 92 -2.52 4.85 -6.45
CA HIS A 92 -1.67 4.04 -7.30
C HIS A 92 -0.30 4.71 -7.44
N ASP A 93 0.72 3.93 -7.19
CA ASP A 93 2.10 4.41 -7.28
C ASP A 93 2.83 3.64 -8.37
N PRO A 94 2.95 4.22 -9.56
CA PRO A 94 3.64 3.53 -10.65
C PRO A 94 5.15 3.44 -10.43
N SER A 95 5.68 4.19 -9.46
CA SER A 95 7.12 4.18 -9.24
C SER A 95 7.65 2.82 -8.81
N MET A 96 6.81 1.98 -8.18
CA MET A 96 7.24 0.63 -7.81
C MET A 96 7.52 -0.22 -9.04
N GLU A 97 6.68 -0.14 -10.05
CA GLU A 97 6.90 -0.88 -11.29
C GLU A 97 8.09 -0.32 -12.05
N ARG A 98 8.14 1.01 -12.16
CA ARG A 98 9.29 1.66 -12.72
C ARG A 98 10.51 1.43 -11.87
N GLY A 99 10.36 1.51 -10.55
CA GLY A 99 11.45 1.32 -9.61
C GLY A 99 12.08 -0.04 -9.76
N SER A 100 11.28 -1.07 -9.92
CA SER A 100 11.77 -2.40 -10.14
C SER A 100 12.63 -2.46 -11.40
N HIS A 101 12.15 -1.84 -12.46
CA HIS A 101 12.88 -1.80 -13.71
C HIS A 101 14.17 -1.00 -13.58
N ILE A 102 14.11 0.11 -12.88
CA ILE A 102 15.27 0.97 -12.68
C ILE A 102 16.31 0.27 -11.79
N VAL A 103 15.86 -0.44 -10.78
CA VAL A 103 16.76 -1.18 -9.91
C VAL A 103 17.51 -2.24 -10.70
N ASP A 104 16.83 -2.94 -11.58
CA ASP A 104 17.48 -3.93 -12.44
C ASP A 104 18.55 -3.26 -13.29
N LEU A 105 18.28 -2.11 -13.83
CA LEU A 105 19.25 -1.37 -14.61
C LEU A 105 20.43 -0.92 -13.76
N LEU A 106 20.15 -0.40 -12.57
CA LEU A 106 21.19 0.06 -11.67
C LEU A 106 22.07 -1.08 -11.20
N ASP A 107 21.46 -2.21 -10.89
CA ASP A 107 22.24 -3.38 -10.50
C ASP A 107 23.21 -3.79 -11.58
N SER A 108 22.78 -3.71 -12.81
CA SER A 108 23.66 -4.07 -13.92
C SER A 108 24.70 -2.98 -14.17
N MET A 109 24.41 -1.76 -13.83
CA MET A 109 25.35 -0.69 -13.92
C MET A 109 26.16 -0.47 -12.69
N GLU A 110 25.77 -0.92 -11.47
CA GLU A 110 26.29 -0.76 -10.26
C GLU A 110 25.78 0.01 -9.49
N ALA A 111 25.44 -0.13 -9.16
CA ALA A 111 24.81 0.35 -8.36
C ALA A 111 24.90 1.46 -7.94
N THR A 112 24.85 1.90 -8.03
CA THR A 112 24.97 2.84 -7.79
C THR A 112 24.55 3.50 -7.00
N GLU A 113 24.43 3.74 -6.66
CA GLU A 113 24.17 4.47 -5.95
C GLU A 113 23.55 4.34 -5.22
N ASP A 114 23.35 4.11 -4.75
CA ASP A 114 22.75 3.99 -3.91
C ASP A 114 22.08 4.43 -3.59
N SER A 115 22.08 4.50 -3.75
CA SER A 115 21.73 4.98 -3.27
C SER A 115 21.19 4.94 -2.81
#